data_44fa9fdb6116621ac7737786f08ced49
#
_entry.id   44fa9fdb6116621ac7737786f08ced49
#
_cell.length_a   1.000
_cell.length_b   1.000
_cell.length_c   1.000
_cell.angle_alpha   90.00
_cell.angle_beta   90.00
_cell.angle_gamma   90.00
#
_symmetry.space_group_name_H-M   'P 1'
#
loop_
_entity.id
_entity.type
_entity.pdbx_description
1 polymer ?
#
loop_
_entity_poly.entity_id
_entity_poly.type
_entity_poly.pdbx_seq_one_letter_code
_entity_poly.pdbx_strand_id
1 'polypeptide(L)'
;LIRNYNAFMDFPMVDFTERQLTSETVVDLLDEMWRTAPPILKSMKGEGNLAYFVTTDVIDCYERYLDRMGADGAYNDLASGRRTLSYHGIPLVDINVSQYLPKTQFHTSFCLLTDRRNLTLAVNTSDYPGTEVRMWYNPDEMENRQRAVFMVGCEILDEDLLVRVDFV
;
A
#
# COMPACT_ATOMS: atom_id res chain seq x y z
N LEU A 1 -15.49 -0.36 -0.45
CA LEU A 1 -14.36 -1.30 -0.59
C LEU A 1 -13.82 -1.73 0.78
N ILE A 2 -13.63 -0.81 1.71
CA ILE A 2 -13.09 -1.10 3.06
C ILE A 2 -14.08 -1.89 3.95
N ARG A 3 -15.39 -1.80 3.71
CA ARG A 3 -16.41 -2.49 4.52
C ARG A 3 -16.46 -4.01 4.36
N ASN A 4 -15.99 -4.54 3.23
CA ASN A 4 -15.97 -5.99 2.97
C ASN A 4 -14.64 -6.65 3.32
N TYR A 5 -13.68 -5.88 3.80
CA TYR A 5 -12.32 -6.32 4.04
C TYR A 5 -12.18 -7.41 5.10
N ASN A 6 -13.07 -7.43 6.08
CA ASN A 6 -13.02 -8.40 7.19
C ASN A 6 -13.76 -9.72 6.91
N ALA A 7 -14.47 -9.85 5.78
CA ALA A 7 -15.34 -11.00 5.55
C ALA A 7 -14.76 -12.04 4.57
N PHE A 8 -13.70 -11.72 3.84
CA PHE A 8 -13.30 -12.54 2.69
C PHE A 8 -11.81 -12.89 2.61
N MET A 9 -11.01 -12.54 3.61
CA MET A 9 -9.57 -12.65 3.42
C MET A 9 -8.93 -13.70 4.32
N ASP A 10 -8.66 -14.85 3.74
CA ASP A 10 -7.93 -15.99 4.35
C ASP A 10 -6.43 -15.93 3.99
N PHE A 11 -5.84 -14.70 3.93
CA PHE A 11 -4.41 -14.56 3.71
C PHE A 11 -3.63 -14.62 5.01
N PRO A 12 -2.34 -14.99 4.95
CA PRO A 12 -1.50 -15.04 6.13
C PRO A 12 -1.41 -13.66 6.77
N MET A 13 -2.17 -13.48 7.83
CA MET A 13 -2.06 -12.32 8.72
C MET A 13 -1.08 -12.63 9.84
N VAL A 14 -0.16 -11.72 10.03
CA VAL A 14 0.68 -11.70 11.23
C VAL A 14 -0.01 -10.81 12.24
N ASP A 15 -0.43 -11.39 13.35
CA ASP A 15 -1.13 -10.65 14.39
C ASP A 15 -0.12 -9.96 15.32
N PHE A 16 -0.01 -8.65 15.17
CA PHE A 16 0.82 -7.78 16.00
C PHE A 16 0.03 -6.88 16.93
N THR A 17 -1.24 -7.14 17.11
CA THR A 17 -2.18 -6.29 17.86
C THR A 17 -1.76 -6.00 19.30
N GLU A 18 -0.87 -6.81 19.89
CA GLU A 18 -0.39 -6.62 21.26
C GLU A 18 0.93 -5.84 21.35
N ARG A 19 1.60 -5.56 20.24
CA ARG A 19 2.88 -4.85 20.22
C ARG A 19 2.72 -3.44 19.72
N GLN A 20 3.16 -2.48 20.54
CA GLN A 20 3.25 -1.10 20.08
C GLN A 20 4.33 -0.95 19.00
N LEU A 21 4.01 -0.19 17.97
CA LEU A 21 4.96 0.16 16.93
C LEU A 21 6.06 1.07 17.50
N THR A 22 7.27 0.55 17.57
CA THR A 22 8.47 1.28 18.02
C THR A 22 9.60 1.09 17.03
N SER A 23 10.66 1.88 17.18
CA SER A 23 11.87 1.73 16.33
C SER A 23 12.58 0.38 16.49
N GLU A 24 12.33 -0.36 17.55
CA GLU A 24 12.93 -1.70 17.76
C GLU A 24 12.02 -2.79 17.19
N THR A 25 10.71 -2.66 17.40
CA THR A 25 9.75 -3.67 16.96
C THR A 25 9.48 -3.66 15.46
N VAL A 26 9.74 -2.56 14.77
CA VAL A 26 9.53 -2.45 13.32
C VAL A 26 10.37 -3.45 12.51
N VAL A 27 11.60 -3.71 12.95
CA VAL A 27 12.50 -4.65 12.25
C VAL A 27 12.04 -6.09 12.49
N ASP A 28 11.67 -6.42 13.72
CA ASP A 28 11.11 -7.74 14.04
C ASP A 28 9.87 -8.04 13.23
N LEU A 29 9.03 -7.01 13.03
CA LEU A 29 7.85 -7.08 12.21
C LEU A 29 8.17 -7.38 10.74
N LEU A 30 9.07 -6.60 10.13
CA LEU A 30 9.46 -6.82 8.73
C LEU A 30 10.09 -8.19 8.52
N ASP A 31 10.86 -8.68 9.52
CA ASP A 31 11.43 -10.02 9.50
C ASP A 31 10.34 -11.10 9.60
N GLU A 32 9.37 -10.93 10.48
CA GLU A 32 8.27 -11.87 10.63
C GLU A 32 7.36 -11.90 9.38
N MET A 33 7.06 -10.75 8.79
CA MET A 33 6.38 -10.69 7.50
C MET A 33 7.12 -11.47 6.42
N TRP A 34 8.43 -11.27 6.34
CA TRP A 34 9.26 -12.00 5.37
C TRP A 34 9.27 -13.50 5.64
N ARG A 35 9.32 -13.92 6.89
CA ARG A 35 9.27 -15.35 7.27
C ARG A 35 7.94 -16.00 6.94
N THR A 36 6.84 -15.30 7.21
CA THR A 36 5.46 -15.77 6.96
C THR A 36 5.11 -15.77 5.47
N ALA A 37 5.84 -14.98 4.66
CA ALA A 37 5.58 -14.87 3.23
C ALA A 37 5.64 -16.24 2.53
N PRO A 38 4.68 -16.53 1.62
CA PRO A 38 4.63 -17.75 0.84
C PRO A 38 5.90 -17.94 0.00
N PRO A 39 6.33 -19.20 -0.25
CA PRO A 39 7.52 -19.48 -1.07
C PRO A 39 7.45 -18.88 -2.49
N ILE A 40 6.25 -18.83 -3.06
CA ILE A 40 6.00 -18.24 -4.38
C ILE A 40 6.34 -16.75 -4.36
N LEU A 41 5.85 -16.02 -3.36
CA LEU A 41 6.15 -14.59 -3.20
C LEU A 41 7.65 -14.35 -3.01
N LYS A 42 8.31 -15.19 -2.21
CA LYS A 42 9.77 -15.14 -1.99
C LYS A 42 10.55 -15.35 -3.29
N SER A 43 10.10 -16.23 -4.18
CA SER A 43 10.76 -16.50 -5.46
C SER A 43 10.73 -15.29 -6.41
N MET A 44 9.69 -14.44 -6.30
CA MET A 44 9.51 -13.23 -7.12
C MET A 44 10.45 -12.08 -6.71
N LYS A 45 11.20 -12.22 -5.61
CA LYS A 45 12.15 -11.19 -5.16
C LYS A 45 13.13 -10.77 -6.26
N GLY A 46 13.60 -11.71 -7.06
CA GLY A 46 14.53 -11.44 -8.17
C GLY A 46 13.96 -10.60 -9.31
N GLU A 47 12.64 -10.54 -9.46
CA GLU A 47 11.97 -9.78 -10.51
C GLU A 47 11.91 -8.27 -10.23
N GLY A 48 12.14 -7.84 -9.00
CA GLY A 48 12.14 -6.43 -8.61
C GLY A 48 10.75 -5.77 -8.52
N ASN A 49 9.68 -6.56 -8.61
CA ASN A 49 8.30 -6.07 -8.55
C ASN A 49 7.70 -6.12 -7.14
N LEU A 50 8.36 -6.82 -6.20
CA LEU A 50 7.93 -6.84 -4.81
C LEU A 50 8.10 -5.48 -4.17
N ALA A 51 7.16 -5.10 -3.30
CA ALA A 51 7.24 -3.91 -2.48
C ALA A 51 6.54 -4.13 -1.13
N TYR A 52 7.09 -3.48 -0.11
CA TYR A 52 6.39 -3.24 1.14
C TYR A 52 5.61 -1.94 1.01
N PHE A 53 4.30 -2.02 1.03
CA PHE A 53 3.43 -0.86 1.11
C PHE A 53 3.16 -0.59 2.59
N VAL A 54 3.61 0.54 3.09
CA VAL A 54 3.61 0.85 4.52
C VAL A 54 3.03 2.22 4.78
N THR A 55 2.46 2.42 5.96
CA THR A 55 2.04 3.74 6.40
C THR A 55 3.24 4.55 6.86
N THR A 56 3.10 5.87 6.84
CA THR A 56 4.15 6.84 7.21
C THR A 56 4.75 6.56 8.58
N ASP A 57 3.92 6.16 9.56
CA ASP A 57 4.37 5.85 10.93
C ASP A 57 5.39 4.69 10.97
N VAL A 58 5.20 3.69 10.13
CA VAL A 58 6.11 2.54 10.02
C VAL A 58 7.45 2.98 9.42
N ILE A 59 7.40 3.85 8.41
CA ILE A 59 8.61 4.43 7.80
C ILE A 59 9.39 5.25 8.83
N ASP A 60 8.73 6.15 9.54
CA ASP A 60 9.36 6.98 10.58
C ASP A 60 10.04 6.13 11.67
N CYS A 61 9.40 5.04 12.09
CA CYS A 61 9.98 4.13 13.07
C CYS A 61 11.21 3.41 12.51
N TYR A 62 11.17 3.02 11.23
CA TYR A 62 12.29 2.35 10.58
C TYR A 62 13.46 3.30 10.32
N GLU A 63 13.21 4.54 9.91
CA GLU A 63 14.25 5.57 9.76
C GLU A 63 14.95 5.84 11.10
N ARG A 64 14.19 6.01 12.19
CA ARG A 64 14.77 6.17 13.54
C ARG A 64 15.63 4.98 13.98
N TYR A 65 15.24 3.77 13.58
CA TYR A 65 16.08 2.59 13.83
C TYR A 65 17.39 2.67 13.06
N LEU A 66 17.36 3.01 11.77
CA LEU A 66 18.55 3.13 10.93
C LEU A 66 19.49 4.23 11.41
N ASP A 67 18.96 5.38 11.81
CA ASP A 67 19.74 6.49 12.39
C ASP A 67 20.48 6.07 13.65
N ARG A 68 19.86 5.28 14.52
CA ARG A 68 20.51 4.74 15.72
C ARG A 68 21.62 3.76 15.41
N MET A 69 21.43 2.95 14.37
CA MET A 69 22.41 1.94 13.97
C MET A 69 23.51 2.48 13.06
N GLY A 70 23.37 3.72 12.56
CA GLY A 70 24.31 4.32 11.59
C GLY A 70 24.34 3.56 10.26
N ALA A 71 23.22 2.97 9.84
CA ALA A 71 23.13 2.06 8.71
C ALA A 71 22.64 2.80 7.44
N ASP A 72 23.55 3.36 6.67
CA ASP A 72 23.24 3.96 5.35
C ASP A 72 22.92 2.93 4.26
N GLY A 73 23.23 1.66 4.48
CA GLY A 73 23.09 0.60 3.49
C GLY A 73 21.66 0.13 3.18
N ALA A 74 20.67 0.62 3.95
CA ALA A 74 19.26 0.29 3.73
C ALA A 74 18.58 1.18 2.67
N TYR A 75 19.28 2.20 2.18
CA TYR A 75 18.77 3.08 1.14
C TYR A 75 19.16 2.57 -0.25
N ASN A 76 18.17 2.45 -1.13
CA ASN A 76 18.40 2.21 -2.54
C ASN A 76 18.37 3.54 -3.31
N ASP A 77 19.41 3.80 -4.07
CA ASP A 77 19.43 4.93 -4.99
C ASP A 77 18.59 4.61 -6.23
N LEU A 78 17.55 5.40 -6.46
CA LEU A 78 16.78 5.34 -7.69
C LEU A 78 17.52 6.07 -8.81
N ALA A 79 17.26 5.67 -10.05
CA ALA A 79 17.78 6.36 -11.24
C ALA A 79 17.38 7.85 -11.30
N SER A 80 16.36 8.25 -10.54
CA SER A 80 15.89 9.64 -10.37
C SER A 80 16.69 10.45 -9.34
N GLY A 81 17.72 9.87 -8.72
CA GLY A 81 18.52 10.51 -7.66
C GLY A 81 17.79 10.58 -6.29
N ARG A 82 16.66 9.91 -6.15
CA ARG A 82 15.96 9.78 -4.87
C ARG A 82 16.40 8.51 -4.16
N ARG A 83 16.66 8.63 -2.86
CA ARG A 83 16.88 7.47 -2.01
C ARG A 83 15.55 6.91 -1.55
N THR A 84 15.35 5.62 -1.69
CA THR A 84 14.23 4.89 -1.11
C THR A 84 14.71 3.92 -0.06
N LEU A 85 13.98 3.84 1.03
CA LEU A 85 14.20 2.83 2.05
C LEU A 85 13.98 1.44 1.47
N SER A 86 14.80 0.49 1.88
CA SER A 86 14.63 -0.91 1.50
C SER A 86 14.89 -1.84 2.68
N TYR A 87 14.17 -2.94 2.70
CA TYR A 87 14.41 -4.04 3.63
C TYR A 87 14.67 -5.32 2.83
N HIS A 88 15.81 -5.98 3.09
CA HIS A 88 16.26 -7.13 2.29
C HIS A 88 16.32 -6.89 0.77
N GLY A 89 16.54 -5.65 0.34
CA GLY A 89 16.55 -5.28 -1.09
C GLY A 89 15.17 -5.09 -1.71
N ILE A 90 14.10 -5.15 -0.92
CA ILE A 90 12.73 -4.87 -1.34
C ILE A 90 12.40 -3.43 -0.91
N PRO A 91 11.93 -2.57 -1.83
CA PRO A 91 11.64 -1.17 -1.50
C PRO A 91 10.44 -1.04 -0.56
N LEU A 92 10.54 -0.11 0.39
CA LEU A 92 9.41 0.37 1.19
C LEU A 92 8.75 1.55 0.48
N VAL A 93 7.45 1.46 0.26
CA VAL A 93 6.63 2.48 -0.41
C VAL A 93 5.68 3.08 0.60
N ASP A 94 5.84 4.38 0.86
CA ASP A 94 4.93 5.13 1.72
C ASP A 94 3.56 5.28 1.06
N ILE A 95 2.53 4.87 1.77
CA ILE A 95 1.14 5.05 1.36
C ILE A 95 0.46 6.00 2.36
N ASN A 96 0.30 7.24 1.97
CA ASN A 96 -0.37 8.24 2.80
C ASN A 96 -1.90 8.08 2.73
N VAL A 97 -2.42 6.97 3.25
CA VAL A 97 -3.86 6.67 3.30
C VAL A 97 -4.48 6.89 4.68
N SER A 98 -3.68 7.17 5.70
CA SER A 98 -4.15 7.34 7.08
C SER A 98 -5.26 8.38 7.23
N GLN A 99 -5.26 9.43 6.42
CA GLN A 99 -6.31 10.45 6.40
C GLN A 99 -7.65 9.97 5.81
N TYR A 100 -7.65 8.89 5.03
CA TYR A 100 -8.84 8.33 4.37
C TYR A 100 -9.41 7.12 5.12
N LEU A 101 -8.67 6.59 6.09
CA LEU A 101 -9.12 5.47 6.90
C LEU A 101 -10.04 5.97 8.01
N PRO A 102 -11.22 5.34 8.22
CA PRO A 102 -12.10 5.68 9.31
C PRO A 102 -11.43 5.35 10.65
N LYS A 103 -11.20 6.36 11.48
CA LYS A 103 -10.50 6.27 12.78
C LYS A 103 -11.17 5.35 13.81
N THR A 104 -12.38 4.88 13.55
CA THR A 104 -13.20 4.16 14.55
C THR A 104 -13.23 2.65 14.39
N GLN A 105 -12.74 2.08 13.29
CA GLN A 105 -12.89 0.65 13.00
C GLN A 105 -11.62 -0.06 12.51
N PHE A 106 -10.55 0.66 12.21
CA PHE A 106 -9.35 0.07 11.65
C PHE A 106 -8.11 0.63 12.33
N HIS A 107 -7.11 -0.22 12.46
CA HIS A 107 -5.78 0.19 12.84
C HIS A 107 -5.29 1.24 11.85
N THR A 108 -4.76 2.33 12.38
CA THR A 108 -4.33 3.47 11.56
C THR A 108 -3.03 3.19 10.79
N SER A 109 -2.29 2.17 11.23
CA SER A 109 -1.02 1.80 10.65
C SER A 109 -1.05 0.37 10.15
N PHE A 110 -0.52 0.12 8.98
CA PHE A 110 -0.40 -1.22 8.41
C PHE A 110 0.86 -1.36 7.55
N CYS A 111 1.24 -2.61 7.32
CA CYS A 111 2.26 -2.99 6.37
C CYS A 111 1.74 -4.10 5.48
N LEU A 112 1.94 -3.98 4.17
CA LEU A 112 1.48 -4.92 3.16
C LEU A 112 2.65 -5.31 2.27
N LEU A 113 3.01 -6.59 2.24
CA LEU A 113 4.00 -7.15 1.31
C LEU A 113 3.28 -7.86 0.17
N THR A 114 3.48 -7.39 -1.05
CA THR A 114 2.91 -8.01 -2.26
C THR A 114 3.69 -7.62 -3.52
N ASP A 115 3.41 -8.31 -4.61
CA ASP A 115 3.84 -7.89 -5.95
C ASP A 115 2.96 -6.72 -6.44
N ARG A 116 3.57 -5.68 -7.00
CA ARG A 116 2.85 -4.51 -7.53
C ARG A 116 1.80 -4.87 -8.58
N ARG A 117 2.03 -5.94 -9.35
CA ARG A 117 1.12 -6.44 -10.37
C ARG A 117 -0.12 -7.11 -9.78
N ASN A 118 -0.05 -7.51 -8.51
CA ASN A 118 -1.18 -8.12 -7.80
C ASN A 118 -2.27 -7.09 -7.43
N LEU A 119 -1.89 -5.81 -7.39
CA LEU A 119 -2.82 -4.71 -7.14
C LEU A 119 -3.33 -4.15 -8.48
N THR A 120 -4.56 -4.46 -8.83
CA THR A 120 -5.13 -4.05 -10.11
C THR A 120 -6.14 -2.93 -9.96
N LEU A 121 -6.11 -2.02 -10.93
CA LEU A 121 -7.08 -0.96 -11.10
C LEU A 121 -7.89 -1.24 -12.37
N ALA A 122 -9.17 -1.52 -12.20
CA ALA A 122 -10.11 -1.68 -13.30
C ALA A 122 -10.85 -0.37 -13.57
N VAL A 123 -10.81 0.10 -14.80
CA VAL A 123 -11.54 1.29 -15.25
C VAL A 123 -12.53 0.85 -16.32
N ASN A 124 -13.80 1.20 -16.13
CA ASN A 124 -14.80 0.95 -17.16
C ASN A 124 -14.65 1.99 -18.29
N THR A 125 -14.31 1.52 -19.47
CA THR A 125 -14.11 2.36 -20.68
C THR A 125 -15.31 2.39 -21.62
N SER A 126 -16.38 1.62 -21.32
CA SER A 126 -17.60 1.67 -22.11
C SER A 126 -18.35 3.00 -21.91
N ASP A 127 -19.17 3.35 -22.90
CA ASP A 127 -20.04 4.52 -22.83
C ASP A 127 -20.97 4.45 -21.62
N TYR A 128 -21.56 5.57 -21.29
CA TYR A 128 -22.42 5.73 -20.11
C TYR A 128 -23.15 4.42 -19.70
N PRO A 129 -23.06 4.02 -18.43
CA PRO A 129 -22.56 4.78 -17.26
C PRO A 129 -21.04 4.63 -16.96
N GLY A 130 -20.23 4.13 -17.88
CA GLY A 130 -18.84 3.82 -17.63
C GLY A 130 -17.93 5.03 -17.52
N THR A 131 -17.63 5.67 -18.66
CA THR A 131 -16.77 6.87 -18.71
C THR A 131 -17.43 7.91 -19.60
N GLU A 132 -17.71 9.06 -19.06
CA GLU A 132 -18.34 10.15 -19.80
C GLU A 132 -17.69 11.49 -19.41
N VAL A 133 -17.32 12.27 -20.43
CA VAL A 133 -16.92 13.66 -20.27
C VAL A 133 -17.86 14.52 -21.11
N ARG A 134 -18.64 15.36 -20.46
CA ARG A 134 -19.53 16.33 -21.11
C ARG A 134 -19.08 17.75 -20.81
N MET A 135 -19.11 18.55 -21.83
CA MET A 135 -18.90 20.00 -21.72
C MET A 135 -20.09 20.69 -22.37
N TRP A 136 -20.66 21.68 -21.70
CA TRP A 136 -21.77 22.48 -22.24
C TRP A 136 -21.68 23.90 -21.73
N TYR A 137 -22.22 24.80 -22.53
CA TYR A 137 -22.41 26.20 -22.15
C TYR A 137 -23.79 26.35 -21.48
N ASN A 138 -23.82 26.93 -20.29
CA ASN A 138 -25.06 27.32 -19.62
C ASN A 138 -25.37 28.78 -19.93
N PRO A 139 -26.37 29.09 -20.78
CA PRO A 139 -26.67 30.45 -21.19
C PRO A 139 -27.28 31.29 -20.06
N ASP A 140 -27.96 30.66 -19.09
CA ASP A 140 -28.62 31.36 -17.99
C ASP A 140 -27.63 31.99 -17.01
N GLU A 141 -26.49 31.33 -16.81
CA GLU A 141 -25.41 31.78 -15.91
C GLU A 141 -24.16 32.27 -16.66
N MET A 142 -24.19 32.24 -18.00
CA MET A 142 -23.07 32.61 -18.88
C MET A 142 -21.77 31.87 -18.53
N GLU A 143 -21.86 30.58 -18.13
CA GLU A 143 -20.74 29.77 -17.72
C GLU A 143 -20.53 28.54 -18.62
N ASN A 144 -19.28 28.13 -18.79
CA ASN A 144 -18.95 26.83 -19.34
C ASN A 144 -18.93 25.80 -18.19
N ARG A 145 -19.76 24.77 -18.29
CA ARG A 145 -19.84 23.68 -17.34
C ARG A 145 -19.22 22.42 -17.93
N GLN A 146 -18.55 21.66 -17.07
CA GLN A 146 -18.00 20.36 -17.43
C GLN A 146 -18.37 19.33 -16.37
N ARG A 147 -18.64 18.12 -16.82
CA ARG A 147 -18.89 16.96 -15.96
C ARG A 147 -18.06 15.79 -16.46
N ALA A 148 -17.33 15.15 -15.57
CA ALA A 148 -16.68 13.87 -15.81
C ALA A 148 -17.32 12.82 -14.89
N VAL A 149 -17.71 11.69 -15.45
CA VAL A 149 -18.19 10.51 -14.72
C VAL A 149 -17.33 9.34 -15.15
N PHE A 150 -16.81 8.58 -14.18
CA PHE A 150 -16.06 7.36 -14.44
C PHE A 150 -16.33 6.35 -13.33
N MET A 151 -16.29 5.07 -13.70
CA MET A 151 -16.38 3.96 -12.76
C MET A 151 -15.03 3.29 -12.65
N VAL A 152 -14.55 3.16 -11.41
CA VAL A 152 -13.24 2.57 -11.09
C VAL A 152 -13.44 1.53 -10.01
N GLY A 153 -12.79 0.40 -10.15
CA GLY A 153 -12.69 -0.65 -9.13
C GLY A 153 -11.23 -1.02 -8.88
N CYS A 154 -10.92 -1.40 -7.65
CA CYS A 154 -9.61 -1.95 -7.29
C CYS A 154 -9.84 -3.37 -6.78
N GLU A 155 -8.98 -4.29 -7.20
CA GLU A 155 -9.04 -5.70 -6.81
C GLU A 155 -7.63 -6.24 -6.58
N ILE A 156 -7.54 -7.23 -5.68
CA ILE A 156 -6.35 -8.07 -5.51
C ILE A 156 -6.55 -9.29 -6.38
N LEU A 157 -5.60 -9.59 -7.27
CA LEU A 157 -5.73 -10.72 -8.20
C LEU A 157 -5.56 -12.06 -7.52
N ASP A 158 -4.61 -12.16 -6.61
CA ASP A 158 -4.23 -13.40 -5.94
C ASP A 158 -3.97 -13.11 -4.46
N GLU A 159 -4.79 -13.68 -3.60
CA GLU A 159 -4.70 -13.51 -2.15
C GLU A 159 -3.49 -14.27 -1.57
N ASP A 160 -3.06 -15.34 -2.20
CA ASP A 160 -1.90 -16.12 -1.78
C ASP A 160 -0.57 -15.36 -1.99
N LEU A 161 -0.58 -14.29 -2.80
CA LEU A 161 0.59 -13.43 -3.05
C LEU A 161 0.60 -12.17 -2.20
N LEU A 162 0.03 -12.23 -0.99
CA LEU A 162 -0.10 -11.09 -0.13
C LEU A 162 0.13 -11.47 1.33
N VAL A 163 0.90 -10.64 2.05
CA VAL A 163 1.05 -10.73 3.51
C VAL A 163 0.73 -9.37 4.10
N ARG A 164 -0.13 -9.33 5.11
CA ARG A 164 -0.57 -8.10 5.76
C ARG A 164 -0.32 -8.16 7.26
N VAL A 165 0.03 -7.01 7.81
CA VAL A 165 0.12 -6.76 9.25
C VAL A 165 -0.58 -5.45 9.56
N ASP A 166 -1.43 -5.48 10.58
CA ASP A 166 -2.12 -4.31 11.10
C ASP A 166 -1.61 -4.01 12.51
N PHE A 167 -1.52 -2.71 12.84
CA PHE A 167 -1.14 -2.24 14.17
C PHE A 167 -2.32 -1.54 14.85
N VAL A 168 -2.35 -1.65 16.15
CA VAL A 168 -3.29 -0.94 17.02
C VAL A 168 -2.66 0.34 17.54
#